data_bf19060a606382061251506946c5902e
#
_entry.id   bf19060a606382061251506946c5902e
#
_cell.length_a   1.000
_cell.length_b   1.000
_cell.length_c   1.000
_cell.angle_alpha   90.00
_cell.angle_beta   90.00
_cell.angle_gamma   90.00
#
_symmetry.space_group_name_H-M   'P 1'
#
loop_
_entity.id
_entity.type
_entity.pdbx_description
1 polymer ?
#
loop_
_entity_poly.entity_id
_entity_poly.type
_entity_poly.pdbx_seq_one_letter_code
_entity_poly.pdbx_strand_id
1 'polypeptide(L)'
;MNIVFMGTPDFAVSALEELHKHHKVMAVFTQPDKPKNRGKKMQAPPVKECAEKYGIPVYQPLSLRKGEDAEKSLELLKQLAPDCIVVAAYGQILPESILELPKYKCINIHASLLPKYRGAAPIQKCIIDGETESGVTTMLMAKGLDTGDMLMSRSVTITSDMTGGELHDSLAATGGELIIETLKACEEGTIKPVPQDDSLSCYAGLITKEMCRIDFSKNAVDVYNFIRGMSPSPCAYTFIGDKRLKVYFAVMTDITSDKPCGTVVNENDLTVVCGDKKCIRFTDVQGEGGKRMNTASFLNGNKLQRDTVLN
;
A
#
# COMPACT_ATOMS: atom_id res chain seq x y z
N MET A 1 1.57 3.73 27.84
CA MET A 1 2.41 4.81 27.28
C MET A 1 1.59 6.01 26.83
N ASN A 2 2.22 7.19 26.81
CA ASN A 2 1.76 8.37 26.08
C ASN A 2 2.30 8.31 24.65
N ILE A 3 1.43 8.24 23.66
CA ILE A 3 1.80 8.02 22.25
C ILE A 3 1.42 9.25 21.43
N VAL A 4 2.28 9.64 20.51
CA VAL A 4 1.92 10.45 19.34
C VAL A 4 1.89 9.52 18.13
N PHE A 5 0.82 9.59 17.34
CA PHE A 5 0.67 8.79 16.13
C PHE A 5 0.86 9.65 14.88
N MET A 6 1.60 9.14 13.91
CA MET A 6 1.82 9.80 12.61
C MET A 6 1.43 8.85 11.48
N GLY A 7 0.34 9.15 10.79
CA GLY A 7 -0.19 8.31 9.72
C GLY A 7 -1.11 9.06 8.78
N THR A 8 -1.40 8.51 7.59
CA THR A 8 -2.23 9.23 6.62
C THR A 8 -3.32 8.34 5.99
N PRO A 9 -3.00 7.25 5.25
CA PRO A 9 -4.00 6.45 4.54
C PRO A 9 -4.73 5.49 5.47
N ASP A 10 -5.68 4.77 4.89
CA ASP A 10 -6.48 3.71 5.52
C ASP A 10 -5.64 2.61 6.16
N PHE A 11 -4.50 2.24 5.56
CA PHE A 11 -3.54 1.31 6.16
C PHE A 11 -3.18 1.65 7.62
N ALA A 12 -3.07 2.94 7.93
CA ALA A 12 -2.65 3.41 9.25
C ALA A 12 -3.80 3.45 10.28
N VAL A 13 -5.07 3.31 9.84
CA VAL A 13 -6.25 3.43 10.71
C VAL A 13 -6.30 2.31 11.74
N SER A 14 -6.08 1.06 11.33
CA SER A 14 -6.09 -0.09 12.25
C SER A 14 -5.10 0.08 13.40
N ALA A 15 -3.87 0.55 13.10
CA ALA A 15 -2.87 0.82 14.13
C ALA A 15 -3.31 1.95 15.09
N LEU A 16 -3.93 3.02 14.59
CA LEU A 16 -4.46 4.09 15.44
C LEU A 16 -5.57 3.58 16.36
N GLU A 17 -6.48 2.75 15.85
CA GLU A 17 -7.57 2.17 16.63
C GLU A 17 -7.05 1.25 17.74
N GLU A 18 -6.08 0.39 17.45
CA GLU A 18 -5.47 -0.48 18.46
C GLU A 18 -4.67 0.34 19.49
N LEU A 19 -3.91 1.35 19.07
CA LEU A 19 -3.21 2.23 19.99
C LEU A 19 -4.18 2.99 20.93
N HIS A 20 -5.32 3.46 20.41
CA HIS A 20 -6.31 4.14 21.22
C HIS A 20 -6.97 3.25 22.29
N LYS A 21 -7.13 1.93 22.01
CA LYS A 21 -7.66 0.96 22.98
C LYS A 21 -6.70 0.65 24.12
N HIS A 22 -5.40 0.65 23.85
CA HIS A 22 -4.39 0.14 24.77
C HIS A 22 -3.50 1.20 25.40
N HIS A 23 -3.42 2.39 24.80
CA HIS A 23 -2.51 3.46 25.19
C HIS A 23 -3.21 4.84 25.14
N LYS A 24 -2.58 5.85 25.73
CA LYS A 24 -3.06 7.23 25.61
C LYS A 24 -2.47 7.87 24.33
N VAL A 25 -3.25 7.94 23.27
CA VAL A 25 -2.89 8.68 22.06
C VAL A 25 -3.16 10.17 22.33
N MET A 26 -2.09 10.96 22.49
CA MET A 26 -2.18 12.37 22.87
C MET A 26 -2.43 13.29 21.67
N ALA A 27 -1.91 12.93 20.51
CA ALA A 27 -2.04 13.68 19.27
C ALA A 27 -1.84 12.77 18.06
N VAL A 28 -2.44 13.17 16.95
CA VAL A 28 -2.29 12.57 15.64
C VAL A 28 -1.72 13.60 14.66
N PHE A 29 -0.68 13.21 13.92
CA PHE A 29 -0.14 13.97 12.80
C PHE A 29 -0.50 13.25 11.51
N THR A 30 -1.04 13.99 10.54
CA THR A 30 -1.43 13.44 9.23
C THR A 30 -1.17 14.45 8.12
N GLN A 31 -1.19 14.00 6.86
CA GLN A 31 -1.06 14.90 5.71
C GLN A 31 -2.26 15.87 5.65
N PRO A 32 -2.08 17.07 5.08
CA PRO A 32 -3.18 18.00 4.83
C PRO A 32 -4.30 17.38 3.99
N ASP A 33 -5.52 17.89 4.18
CA ASP A 33 -6.67 17.56 3.36
C ASP A 33 -6.34 17.83 1.88
N LYS A 34 -6.75 16.91 0.99
CA LYS A 34 -6.47 17.00 -0.44
C LYS A 34 -7.75 17.05 -1.27
N PRO A 35 -7.76 17.80 -2.39
CA PRO A 35 -8.88 17.75 -3.33
C PRO A 35 -9.04 16.33 -3.88
N LYS A 36 -10.23 15.73 -3.77
CA LYS A 36 -10.55 14.41 -4.32
C LYS A 36 -11.74 14.53 -5.28
N ASN A 37 -11.73 13.70 -6.34
CA ASN A 37 -12.74 13.63 -7.38
C ASN A 37 -12.86 14.89 -8.29
N ARG A 38 -13.68 14.76 -9.35
CA ARG A 38 -13.92 15.83 -10.36
C ARG A 38 -14.46 17.14 -9.78
N GLY A 39 -15.08 17.11 -8.60
CA GLY A 39 -15.61 18.30 -7.91
C GLY A 39 -14.60 19.04 -7.03
N LYS A 40 -13.33 18.60 -6.93
CA LYS A 40 -12.28 19.19 -6.07
C LYS A 40 -12.71 19.41 -4.61
N LYS A 41 -13.71 18.67 -4.11
CA LYS A 41 -14.10 18.74 -2.71
C LYS A 41 -12.93 18.28 -1.84
N MET A 42 -12.56 19.07 -0.85
CA MET A 42 -11.52 18.71 0.12
C MET A 42 -11.97 17.45 0.87
N GLN A 43 -11.09 16.46 0.94
CA GLN A 43 -11.33 15.23 1.68
C GLN A 43 -10.24 15.07 2.74
N ALA A 44 -10.69 14.83 3.97
CA ALA A 44 -9.81 14.50 5.08
C ALA A 44 -9.10 13.17 4.83
N PRO A 45 -7.86 12.99 5.29
CA PRO A 45 -7.21 11.69 5.34
C PRO A 45 -7.98 10.73 6.27
N PRO A 46 -8.01 9.41 5.97
CA PRO A 46 -8.67 8.41 6.81
C PRO A 46 -8.24 8.44 8.28
N VAL A 47 -6.97 8.68 8.55
CA VAL A 47 -6.43 8.81 9.91
C VAL A 47 -7.01 10.03 10.63
N LYS A 48 -7.24 11.16 9.94
CA LYS A 48 -7.91 12.34 10.53
C LYS A 48 -9.34 12.01 10.93
N GLU A 49 -10.12 11.41 10.02
CA GLU A 49 -11.51 11.02 10.28
C GLU A 49 -11.59 10.07 11.50
N CYS A 50 -10.67 9.12 11.59
CA CYS A 50 -10.57 8.21 12.73
C CYS A 50 -10.22 8.94 14.04
N ALA A 51 -9.22 9.83 14.03
CA ALA A 51 -8.80 10.59 15.21
C ALA A 51 -9.91 11.50 15.74
N GLU A 52 -10.61 12.21 14.84
CA GLU A 52 -11.73 13.08 15.17
C GLU A 52 -12.89 12.29 15.82
N LYS A 53 -13.17 11.06 15.33
CA LYS A 53 -14.17 10.15 15.94
C LYS A 53 -13.88 9.84 17.41
N TYR A 54 -12.60 9.76 17.77
CA TYR A 54 -12.13 9.48 19.14
C TYR A 54 -11.80 10.74 19.95
N GLY A 55 -12.02 11.94 19.38
CA GLY A 55 -11.71 13.21 20.05
C GLY A 55 -10.20 13.45 20.25
N ILE A 56 -9.35 12.83 19.45
CA ILE A 56 -7.90 12.99 19.52
C ILE A 56 -7.50 14.23 18.73
N PRO A 57 -6.67 15.15 19.29
CA PRO A 57 -6.17 16.32 18.58
C PRO A 57 -5.41 15.96 17.30
N VAL A 58 -5.73 16.65 16.19
CA VAL A 58 -5.15 16.39 14.86
C VAL A 58 -4.32 17.59 14.40
N TYR A 59 -3.12 17.31 13.92
CA TYR A 59 -2.19 18.29 13.37
C TYR A 59 -1.80 17.91 11.94
N GLN A 60 -1.80 18.90 11.03
CA GLN A 60 -1.59 18.70 9.59
C GLN A 60 -0.47 19.62 9.05
N PRO A 61 0.77 19.50 9.54
CA PRO A 61 1.86 20.34 9.08
C PRO A 61 2.20 20.07 7.62
N LEU A 62 2.49 21.11 6.86
CA LEU A 62 2.96 20.97 5.47
C LEU A 62 4.35 20.32 5.40
N SER A 63 5.18 20.55 6.40
CA SER A 63 6.52 19.96 6.50
C SER A 63 6.97 19.87 7.95
N LEU A 64 7.57 18.72 8.32
CA LEU A 64 8.27 18.56 9.61
C LEU A 64 9.76 18.92 9.55
N ARG A 65 10.28 19.31 8.36
CA ARG A 65 11.72 19.54 8.14
C ARG A 65 12.10 21.01 8.00
N LYS A 66 11.17 21.87 7.59
CA LYS A 66 11.47 23.25 7.27
C LYS A 66 10.24 24.16 7.42
N GLY A 67 10.52 25.44 7.71
CA GLY A 67 9.50 26.47 7.86
C GLY A 67 8.81 26.45 9.22
N GLU A 68 7.87 27.35 9.39
CA GLU A 68 7.17 27.62 10.67
C GLU A 68 6.43 26.36 11.18
N ASP A 69 5.86 25.54 10.27
CA ASP A 69 5.18 24.30 10.65
C ASP A 69 6.12 23.30 11.34
N ALA A 70 7.39 23.24 10.88
CA ALA A 70 8.38 22.34 11.47
C ALA A 70 8.75 22.79 12.90
N GLU A 71 8.94 24.09 13.09
CA GLU A 71 9.26 24.67 14.40
C GLU A 71 8.10 24.50 15.39
N LYS A 72 6.88 24.82 14.98
CA LYS A 72 5.68 24.63 15.80
C LYS A 72 5.44 23.16 16.15
N SER A 73 5.64 22.26 15.18
CA SER A 73 5.46 20.82 15.40
C SER A 73 6.49 20.27 16.38
N LEU A 74 7.76 20.68 16.25
CA LEU A 74 8.81 20.25 17.17
C LEU A 74 8.55 20.77 18.59
N GLU A 75 8.15 22.02 18.74
CA GLU A 75 7.83 22.60 20.05
C GLU A 75 6.64 21.87 20.69
N LEU A 76 5.58 21.63 19.93
CA LEU A 76 4.43 20.84 20.39
C LEU A 76 4.84 19.42 20.84
N LEU A 77 5.66 18.73 20.05
CA LEU A 77 6.12 17.39 20.40
C LEU A 77 6.96 17.40 21.69
N LYS A 78 7.79 18.44 21.91
CA LYS A 78 8.52 18.61 23.17
C LYS A 78 7.59 18.84 24.36
N GLN A 79 6.54 19.67 24.19
CA GLN A 79 5.52 19.92 25.24
C GLN A 79 4.71 18.66 25.55
N LEU A 80 4.33 17.89 24.54
CA LEU A 80 3.62 16.61 24.72
C LEU A 80 4.49 15.56 25.39
N ALA A 81 5.81 15.61 25.21
CA ALA A 81 6.79 14.67 25.76
C ALA A 81 6.33 13.19 25.63
N PRO A 82 6.06 12.69 24.39
CA PRO A 82 5.57 11.33 24.22
C PRO A 82 6.60 10.29 24.63
N ASP A 83 6.12 9.16 25.17
CA ASP A 83 6.99 8.01 25.43
C ASP A 83 7.50 7.38 24.14
N CYS A 84 6.67 7.34 23.10
CA CYS A 84 6.96 6.82 21.77
C CYS A 84 6.19 7.60 20.69
N ILE A 85 6.77 7.74 19.51
CA ILE A 85 6.06 8.15 18.28
C ILE A 85 5.89 6.92 17.42
N VAL A 86 4.63 6.55 17.11
CA VAL A 86 4.33 5.45 16.20
C VAL A 86 3.98 6.02 14.83
N VAL A 87 4.61 5.47 13.80
CA VAL A 87 4.48 5.93 12.41
C VAL A 87 3.92 4.81 11.54
N ALA A 88 2.95 5.11 10.68
CA ALA A 88 2.45 4.18 9.67
C ALA A 88 2.07 4.97 8.39
N ALA A 89 2.79 4.77 7.30
CA ALA A 89 2.51 5.43 6.01
C ALA A 89 2.21 6.94 6.12
N TYR A 90 3.00 7.67 6.90
CA TYR A 90 2.78 9.11 7.16
C TYR A 90 3.03 9.99 5.94
N GLY A 91 4.05 9.63 5.13
CA GLY A 91 4.36 10.34 3.90
C GLY A 91 5.21 11.60 4.07
N GLN A 92 5.86 11.79 5.22
CA GLN A 92 6.90 12.80 5.44
C GLN A 92 8.14 12.18 6.09
N ILE A 93 9.30 12.75 5.79
CA ILE A 93 10.56 12.38 6.43
C ILE A 93 10.64 13.10 7.77
N LEU A 94 10.87 12.35 8.84
CA LEU A 94 11.09 12.88 10.18
C LEU A 94 12.56 13.37 10.33
N PRO A 95 12.80 14.59 10.78
CA PRO A 95 14.15 15.05 11.10
C PRO A 95 14.70 14.39 12.37
N GLU A 96 16.01 14.36 12.52
CA GLU A 96 16.71 13.75 13.65
C GLU A 96 16.23 14.28 15.00
N SER A 97 15.92 15.60 15.07
CA SER A 97 15.36 16.24 16.26
C SER A 97 14.03 15.66 16.74
N ILE A 98 13.25 15.04 15.84
CA ILE A 98 12.02 14.31 16.18
C ILE A 98 12.33 12.84 16.44
N LEU A 99 13.23 12.22 15.65
CA LEU A 99 13.58 10.79 15.80
C LEU A 99 14.15 10.49 17.19
N GLU A 100 14.93 11.42 17.74
CA GLU A 100 15.61 11.27 19.03
C GLU A 100 14.79 11.77 20.24
N LEU A 101 13.64 12.40 20.01
CA LEU A 101 12.88 13.04 21.08
C LEU A 101 12.24 12.04 22.06
N PRO A 102 11.54 10.96 21.64
CA PRO A 102 10.86 10.07 22.57
C PRO A 102 11.82 9.07 23.23
N LYS A 103 11.51 8.68 24.47
CA LYS A 103 12.27 7.65 25.21
C LYS A 103 12.41 6.33 24.41
N TYR A 104 11.32 5.85 23.84
CA TYR A 104 11.28 4.62 23.03
C TYR A 104 11.42 4.91 21.53
N LYS A 105 11.94 6.11 21.14
CA LYS A 105 12.20 6.51 19.78
C LYS A 105 10.92 6.59 18.90
N CYS A 106 11.12 6.66 17.59
CA CYS A 106 10.08 6.57 16.59
C CYS A 106 10.04 5.16 16.01
N ILE A 107 8.90 4.49 16.09
CA ILE A 107 8.69 3.13 15.60
C ILE A 107 7.79 3.21 14.37
N ASN A 108 8.25 2.67 13.24
CA ASN A 108 7.47 2.57 12.02
C ASN A 108 6.85 1.16 11.86
N ILE A 109 5.62 1.12 11.39
CA ILE A 109 4.91 -0.10 10.96
C ILE A 109 5.08 -0.19 9.45
N HIS A 110 5.96 -1.10 9.00
CA HIS A 110 6.27 -1.28 7.58
C HIS A 110 5.58 -2.52 7.03
N ALA A 111 4.93 -2.38 5.87
CA ALA A 111 4.09 -3.42 5.25
C ALA A 111 4.91 -4.44 4.43
N SER A 112 6.03 -4.93 4.98
CA SER A 112 6.81 -6.04 4.43
C SER A 112 7.58 -6.78 5.52
N LEU A 113 8.11 -7.95 5.19
CA LEU A 113 9.14 -8.64 5.96
C LEU A 113 10.51 -8.05 5.58
N LEU A 114 10.94 -7.01 6.33
CA LEU A 114 12.25 -6.39 6.13
C LEU A 114 13.38 -7.42 6.31
N PRO A 115 14.51 -7.28 5.58
CA PRO A 115 14.91 -6.13 4.75
C PRO A 115 14.32 -6.11 3.33
N LYS A 116 13.47 -7.09 2.94
CA LYS A 116 12.84 -7.07 1.61
C LYS A 116 11.79 -5.95 1.48
N TYR A 117 11.64 -5.41 0.28
CA TYR A 117 10.59 -4.45 -0.09
C TYR A 117 10.61 -3.15 0.75
N ARG A 118 11.80 -2.56 0.98
CA ARG A 118 11.89 -1.19 1.48
C ARG A 118 11.23 -0.22 0.50
N GLY A 119 10.58 0.83 0.99
CA GLY A 119 10.01 1.88 0.13
C GLY A 119 8.50 1.97 0.14
N ALA A 120 7.93 2.58 -0.91
CA ALA A 120 6.57 3.13 -0.88
C ALA A 120 5.45 2.13 -1.24
N ALA A 121 5.76 1.02 -1.94
CA ALA A 121 4.73 0.10 -2.47
C ALA A 121 5.06 -1.39 -2.22
N PRO A 122 5.43 -1.79 -0.99
CA PRO A 122 5.78 -3.17 -0.67
C PRO A 122 4.63 -4.15 -0.94
N ILE A 123 3.38 -3.76 -0.66
CA ILE A 123 2.18 -4.58 -0.78
C ILE A 123 1.94 -5.01 -2.23
N GLN A 124 1.99 -4.07 -3.17
CA GLN A 124 1.80 -4.38 -4.59
C GLN A 124 2.99 -5.18 -5.13
N LYS A 125 4.20 -4.76 -4.76
CA LYS A 125 5.43 -5.33 -5.33
C LYS A 125 5.60 -6.80 -4.99
N CYS A 126 5.36 -7.24 -3.75
CA CYS A 126 5.50 -8.65 -3.37
C CYS A 126 4.51 -9.57 -4.13
N ILE A 127 3.28 -9.11 -4.39
CA ILE A 127 2.32 -9.89 -5.21
C ILE A 127 2.78 -9.94 -6.68
N ILE A 128 3.21 -8.80 -7.23
CA ILE A 128 3.69 -8.73 -8.61
C ILE A 128 4.90 -9.65 -8.83
N ASP A 129 5.78 -9.74 -7.84
CA ASP A 129 6.95 -10.63 -7.89
C ASP A 129 6.60 -12.10 -7.66
N GLY A 130 5.34 -12.42 -7.37
CA GLY A 130 4.87 -13.80 -7.19
C GLY A 130 5.22 -14.41 -5.84
N GLU A 131 5.50 -13.60 -4.83
CA GLU A 131 5.73 -14.10 -3.47
C GLU A 131 4.47 -14.79 -2.92
N THR A 132 4.68 -15.82 -2.11
CA THR A 132 3.63 -16.58 -1.43
C THR A 132 3.44 -16.16 0.03
N GLU A 133 4.32 -15.31 0.51
CA GLU A 133 4.31 -14.76 1.87
C GLU A 133 4.71 -13.27 1.84
N SER A 134 4.08 -12.48 2.67
CA SER A 134 4.46 -11.13 3.02
C SER A 134 4.37 -10.97 4.54
N GLY A 135 4.33 -9.76 5.04
CA GLY A 135 4.15 -9.54 6.48
C GLY A 135 4.29 -8.08 6.86
N VAL A 136 4.35 -7.85 8.15
CA VAL A 136 4.60 -6.54 8.74
C VAL A 136 5.84 -6.60 9.61
N THR A 137 6.66 -5.57 9.53
CA THR A 137 7.81 -5.36 10.43
C THR A 137 7.62 -4.05 11.17
N THR A 138 7.66 -4.08 12.52
CA THR A 138 7.90 -2.88 13.32
C THR A 138 9.39 -2.63 13.39
N MET A 139 9.82 -1.39 13.16
CA MET A 139 11.24 -1.02 13.11
C MET A 139 11.50 0.34 13.74
N LEU A 140 12.68 0.55 14.28
CA LEU A 140 13.16 1.89 14.66
C LEU A 140 13.35 2.72 13.40
N MET A 141 12.88 3.97 13.41
CA MET A 141 13.14 4.88 12.29
C MET A 141 14.57 5.40 12.35
N ALA A 142 15.21 5.47 11.19
CA ALA A 142 16.55 6.00 10.98
C ALA A 142 16.55 7.05 9.85
N LYS A 143 17.71 7.65 9.56
CA LYS A 143 17.85 8.64 8.48
C LYS A 143 17.62 8.05 7.08
N GLY A 144 17.92 6.76 6.89
CA GLY A 144 17.67 6.06 5.63
C GLY A 144 16.22 5.60 5.50
N LEU A 145 15.77 5.43 4.26
CA LEU A 145 14.41 4.94 4.00
C LEU A 145 14.30 3.47 4.36
N ASP A 146 13.52 3.17 5.39
CA ASP A 146 13.22 1.83 5.92
C ASP A 146 14.47 0.99 6.26
N THR A 147 15.56 1.64 6.73
CA THR A 147 16.87 1.00 7.02
C THR A 147 17.15 0.80 8.51
N GLY A 148 16.27 1.25 9.39
CA GLY A 148 16.47 1.13 10.84
C GLY A 148 16.33 -0.32 11.34
N ASP A 149 16.74 -0.55 12.58
CA ASP A 149 16.71 -1.86 13.17
C ASP A 149 15.31 -2.42 13.31
N MET A 150 15.13 -3.68 12.94
CA MET A 150 13.87 -4.40 13.07
C MET A 150 13.63 -4.74 14.55
N LEU A 151 12.37 -4.57 14.99
CA LEU A 151 11.95 -4.89 16.37
C LEU A 151 11.20 -6.21 16.41
N MET A 152 10.10 -6.29 15.68
CA MET A 152 9.29 -7.51 15.54
C MET A 152 8.79 -7.65 14.11
N SER A 153 8.48 -8.87 13.70
CA SER A 153 7.83 -9.15 12.43
C SER A 153 6.76 -10.22 12.56
N ARG A 154 5.74 -10.15 11.72
CA ARG A 154 4.71 -11.17 11.62
C ARG A 154 4.37 -11.40 10.15
N SER A 155 4.39 -12.68 9.74
CA SER A 155 4.09 -13.06 8.37
C SER A 155 2.60 -13.17 8.08
N VAL A 156 2.24 -12.99 6.81
CA VAL A 156 0.91 -13.17 6.25
C VAL A 156 1.05 -13.94 4.95
N THR A 157 0.31 -15.04 4.82
CA THR A 157 0.29 -15.86 3.60
C THR A 157 -0.42 -15.12 2.46
N ILE A 158 0.17 -15.14 1.27
CA ILE A 158 -0.45 -14.63 0.04
C ILE A 158 -1.03 -15.82 -0.72
N THR A 159 -2.36 -15.90 -0.81
CA THR A 159 -3.03 -16.94 -1.61
C THR A 159 -2.88 -16.67 -3.11
N SER A 160 -3.13 -17.69 -3.94
CA SER A 160 -2.95 -17.61 -5.39
C SER A 160 -3.81 -16.57 -6.09
N ASP A 161 -4.92 -16.18 -5.47
CA ASP A 161 -5.93 -15.25 -5.99
C ASP A 161 -6.03 -13.94 -5.20
N MET A 162 -5.30 -13.83 -4.07
CA MET A 162 -5.29 -12.65 -3.22
C MET A 162 -4.87 -11.40 -4.00
N THR A 163 -5.66 -10.36 -3.89
CA THR A 163 -5.39 -9.04 -4.49
C THR A 163 -4.53 -8.18 -3.59
N GLY A 164 -3.96 -7.10 -4.16
CA GLY A 164 -3.25 -6.08 -3.39
C GLY A 164 -4.12 -5.42 -2.32
N GLY A 165 -5.43 -5.26 -2.56
CA GLY A 165 -6.37 -4.74 -1.57
C GLY A 165 -6.60 -5.68 -0.40
N GLU A 166 -6.80 -6.97 -0.66
CA GLU A 166 -6.98 -7.98 0.41
C GLU A 166 -5.71 -8.17 1.24
N LEU A 167 -4.54 -8.15 0.61
CA LEU A 167 -3.28 -8.18 1.33
C LEU A 167 -3.08 -6.91 2.17
N HIS A 168 -3.42 -5.73 1.63
CA HIS A 168 -3.39 -4.46 2.35
C HIS A 168 -4.21 -4.54 3.65
N ASP A 169 -5.46 -5.03 3.58
CA ASP A 169 -6.34 -5.11 4.73
C ASP A 169 -5.81 -6.10 5.79
N SER A 170 -5.29 -7.24 5.34
CA SER A 170 -4.64 -8.23 6.21
C SER A 170 -3.40 -7.67 6.91
N LEU A 171 -2.54 -6.96 6.18
CA LEU A 171 -1.34 -6.34 6.73
C LEU A 171 -1.65 -5.16 7.67
N ALA A 172 -2.70 -4.37 7.37
CA ALA A 172 -3.16 -3.29 8.24
C ALA A 172 -3.63 -3.82 9.60
N ALA A 173 -4.43 -4.89 9.60
CA ALA A 173 -4.87 -5.55 10.83
C ALA A 173 -3.68 -6.13 11.61
N THR A 174 -2.81 -6.89 10.94
CA THR A 174 -1.60 -7.48 11.53
C THR A 174 -0.67 -6.40 12.12
N GLY A 175 -0.52 -5.27 11.44
CA GLY A 175 0.31 -4.14 11.89
C GLY A 175 -0.26 -3.47 13.15
N GLY A 176 -1.59 -3.36 13.23
CA GLY A 176 -2.28 -2.85 14.43
C GLY A 176 -2.05 -3.73 15.66
N GLU A 177 -2.14 -5.05 15.51
CA GLU A 177 -1.84 -5.98 16.61
C GLU A 177 -0.35 -5.99 16.99
N LEU A 178 0.53 -6.06 15.99
CA LEU A 178 1.97 -6.19 16.19
C LEU A 178 2.57 -4.96 16.88
N ILE A 179 2.07 -3.75 16.64
CA ILE A 179 2.56 -2.55 17.31
C ILE A 179 2.28 -2.59 18.82
N ILE A 180 1.14 -3.13 19.25
CA ILE A 180 0.81 -3.25 20.67
C ILE A 180 1.79 -4.21 21.36
N GLU A 181 2.09 -5.35 20.75
CA GLU A 181 3.08 -6.30 21.26
C GLU A 181 4.48 -5.69 21.31
N THR A 182 4.85 -4.94 20.26
CA THR A 182 6.14 -4.24 20.18
C THR A 182 6.28 -3.23 21.32
N LEU A 183 5.28 -2.39 21.55
CA LEU A 183 5.28 -1.38 22.60
C LEU A 183 5.34 -2.02 24.00
N LYS A 184 4.60 -3.10 24.21
CA LYS A 184 4.67 -3.88 25.45
C LYS A 184 6.09 -4.41 25.71
N ALA A 185 6.72 -5.01 24.70
CA ALA A 185 8.08 -5.51 24.82
C ALA A 185 9.11 -4.39 25.05
N CYS A 186 8.87 -3.18 24.51
CA CYS A 186 9.67 -1.99 24.80
C CYS A 186 9.53 -1.57 26.27
N GLU A 187 8.31 -1.56 26.83
CA GLU A 187 8.07 -1.22 28.25
C GLU A 187 8.73 -2.23 29.20
N GLU A 188 8.64 -3.52 28.86
CA GLU A 188 9.24 -4.61 29.63
C GLU A 188 10.76 -4.71 29.46
N GLY A 189 11.35 -3.96 28.52
CA GLY A 189 12.78 -4.01 28.19
C GLY A 189 13.24 -5.35 27.59
N THR A 190 12.31 -6.13 27.02
CA THR A 190 12.56 -7.43 26.39
C THR A 190 12.84 -7.34 24.90
N ILE A 191 12.55 -6.20 24.25
CA ILE A 191 12.79 -5.97 22.83
C ILE A 191 14.30 -6.00 22.52
N LYS A 192 14.67 -6.67 21.45
CA LYS A 192 16.03 -6.72 20.94
C LYS A 192 16.06 -6.22 19.50
N PRO A 193 16.47 -4.97 19.25
CA PRO A 193 16.63 -4.47 17.90
C PRO A 193 17.62 -5.32 17.10
N VAL A 194 17.26 -5.68 15.87
CA VAL A 194 18.06 -6.48 14.95
C VAL A 194 18.43 -5.63 13.75
N PRO A 195 19.73 -5.33 13.52
CA PRO A 195 20.16 -4.63 12.32
C PRO A 195 19.76 -5.37 11.05
N GLN A 196 19.39 -4.62 10.02
CA GLN A 196 19.06 -5.21 8.73
C GLN A 196 20.31 -5.57 7.94
N ASP A 197 20.30 -6.73 7.26
CA ASP A 197 21.33 -7.10 6.26
C ASP A 197 20.96 -6.47 4.91
N ASP A 198 21.70 -5.45 4.50
CA ASP A 198 21.47 -4.73 3.24
C ASP A 198 21.64 -5.62 2.00
N SER A 199 22.41 -6.70 2.07
CA SER A 199 22.59 -7.65 0.96
C SER A 199 21.32 -8.42 0.61
N LEU A 200 20.36 -8.52 1.56
CA LEU A 200 19.06 -9.18 1.41
C LEU A 200 17.94 -8.19 1.05
N SER A 201 18.28 -6.90 0.95
CA SER A 201 17.28 -5.87 0.70
C SER A 201 16.87 -5.80 -0.77
N CYS A 202 15.60 -5.47 -1.02
CA CYS A 202 15.13 -5.04 -2.31
C CYS A 202 14.19 -3.83 -2.16
N TYR A 203 13.96 -3.12 -3.27
CA TYR A 203 13.26 -1.83 -3.25
C TYR A 203 11.88 -1.94 -3.89
N ALA A 204 10.86 -1.43 -3.22
CA ALA A 204 9.50 -1.29 -3.70
C ALA A 204 9.19 0.21 -3.90
N GLY A 205 9.59 0.74 -5.06
CA GLY A 205 9.43 2.16 -5.40
C GLY A 205 7.98 2.60 -5.55
N LEU A 206 7.78 3.92 -5.60
CA LEU A 206 6.46 4.50 -5.84
C LEU A 206 5.92 4.07 -7.21
N ILE A 207 4.68 3.58 -7.23
CA ILE A 207 4.00 3.19 -8.47
C ILE A 207 3.39 4.44 -9.13
N THR A 208 3.81 4.74 -10.36
CA THR A 208 3.21 5.81 -11.17
C THR A 208 2.04 5.28 -11.99
N LYS A 209 1.24 6.18 -12.57
CA LYS A 209 0.11 5.79 -13.41
C LYS A 209 0.54 5.04 -14.66
N GLU A 210 1.66 5.42 -15.23
CA GLU A 210 2.25 4.81 -16.43
C GLU A 210 2.67 3.37 -16.17
N MET A 211 3.21 3.10 -14.98
CA MET A 211 3.59 1.77 -14.54
C MET A 211 2.40 0.81 -14.35
N CYS A 212 1.16 1.32 -14.31
CA CYS A 212 -0.04 0.48 -14.18
C CYS A 212 -0.52 -0.09 -15.53
N ARG A 213 0.14 0.24 -16.66
CA ARG A 213 -0.19 -0.33 -17.97
C ARG A 213 0.26 -1.79 -18.05
N ILE A 214 -0.65 -2.67 -18.50
CA ILE A 214 -0.37 -4.09 -18.65
C ILE A 214 0.62 -4.30 -19.79
N ASP A 215 1.69 -5.05 -19.53
CA ASP A 215 2.66 -5.49 -20.54
C ASP A 215 2.39 -6.97 -20.90
N PHE A 216 1.68 -7.18 -21.99
CA PHE A 216 1.35 -8.53 -22.48
C PHE A 216 2.54 -9.29 -23.04
N SER A 217 3.71 -8.69 -23.19
CA SER A 217 4.93 -9.40 -23.60
C SER A 217 5.49 -10.31 -22.49
N LYS A 218 5.04 -10.12 -21.26
CA LYS A 218 5.37 -10.97 -20.12
C LYS A 218 4.62 -12.31 -20.20
N ASN A 219 5.06 -13.30 -19.44
CA ASN A 219 4.33 -14.57 -19.34
C ASN A 219 2.97 -14.38 -18.63
N ALA A 220 2.07 -15.32 -18.81
CA ALA A 220 0.70 -15.24 -18.30
C ALA A 220 0.65 -15.10 -16.77
N VAL A 221 1.54 -15.77 -16.04
CA VAL A 221 1.62 -15.71 -14.57
C VAL A 221 2.04 -14.32 -14.11
N ASP A 222 3.02 -13.70 -14.77
CA ASP A 222 3.48 -12.34 -14.41
C ASP A 222 2.38 -11.32 -14.70
N VAL A 223 1.67 -11.43 -15.84
CA VAL A 223 0.54 -10.55 -16.16
C VAL A 223 -0.60 -10.73 -15.15
N TYR A 224 -0.90 -11.96 -14.76
CA TYR A 224 -1.89 -12.27 -13.73
C TYR A 224 -1.52 -11.66 -12.38
N ASN A 225 -0.28 -11.89 -11.92
CA ASN A 225 0.22 -11.32 -10.67
C ASN A 225 0.22 -9.79 -10.68
N PHE A 226 0.58 -9.20 -11.83
CA PHE A 226 0.53 -7.74 -12.00
C PHE A 226 -0.90 -7.21 -11.84
N ILE A 227 -1.89 -7.82 -12.49
CA ILE A 227 -3.29 -7.40 -12.40
C ILE A 227 -3.79 -7.49 -10.95
N ARG A 228 -3.62 -8.64 -10.30
CA ARG A 228 -4.10 -8.82 -8.92
C ARG A 228 -3.33 -7.97 -7.91
N GLY A 229 -2.01 -7.77 -8.09
CA GLY A 229 -1.21 -6.91 -7.23
C GLY A 229 -1.61 -5.43 -7.32
N MET A 230 -2.04 -4.97 -8.49
CA MET A 230 -2.53 -3.60 -8.69
C MET A 230 -4.01 -3.40 -8.29
N SER A 231 -4.76 -4.45 -8.01
CA SER A 231 -6.19 -4.39 -7.71
C SER A 231 -6.45 -4.16 -6.22
N PRO A 232 -7.44 -3.33 -5.85
CA PRO A 232 -8.27 -2.48 -6.70
C PRO A 232 -7.62 -1.13 -7.04
N SER A 233 -6.51 -0.79 -6.40
CA SER A 233 -5.79 0.49 -6.55
C SER A 233 -4.28 0.28 -6.51
N PRO A 234 -3.53 0.91 -7.44
CA PRO A 234 -3.92 1.93 -8.43
C PRO A 234 -4.71 1.41 -9.63
N CYS A 235 -4.85 0.10 -9.78
CA CYS A 235 -5.53 -0.67 -10.81
C CYS A 235 -4.75 -0.75 -12.14
N ALA A 236 -4.52 -1.97 -12.60
CA ALA A 236 -3.94 -2.24 -13.90
C ALA A 236 -4.87 -1.77 -15.03
N TYR A 237 -4.29 -1.37 -16.16
CA TYR A 237 -5.08 -0.96 -17.33
C TYR A 237 -4.41 -1.34 -18.65
N THR A 238 -5.24 -1.38 -19.68
CA THR A 238 -4.87 -1.51 -21.09
C THR A 238 -5.73 -0.59 -21.94
N PHE A 239 -5.60 -0.66 -23.28
CA PHE A 239 -6.44 0.09 -24.19
C PHE A 239 -7.13 -0.81 -25.20
N ILE A 240 -8.37 -0.45 -25.55
CA ILE A 240 -9.12 -0.96 -26.70
C ILE A 240 -9.20 0.21 -27.69
N GLY A 241 -8.38 0.18 -28.75
CA GLY A 241 -8.13 1.37 -29.55
C GLY A 241 -7.58 2.49 -28.67
N ASP A 242 -8.23 3.67 -28.68
CA ASP A 242 -7.84 4.83 -27.87
C ASP A 242 -8.53 4.90 -26.49
N LYS A 243 -9.41 3.93 -26.17
CA LYS A 243 -10.18 3.94 -24.93
C LYS A 243 -9.52 3.08 -23.87
N ARG A 244 -9.29 3.66 -22.68
CA ARG A 244 -8.70 2.94 -21.57
C ARG A 244 -9.69 1.94 -20.95
N LEU A 245 -9.20 0.72 -20.74
CA LEU A 245 -9.87 -0.35 -20.01
C LEU A 245 -9.08 -0.65 -18.75
N LYS A 246 -9.65 -0.41 -17.58
CA LYS A 246 -9.09 -0.89 -16.30
C LYS A 246 -9.46 -2.36 -16.12
N VAL A 247 -8.51 -3.14 -15.61
CA VAL A 247 -8.65 -4.55 -15.34
C VAL A 247 -8.46 -4.79 -13.84
N TYR A 248 -9.53 -5.18 -13.17
CA TYR A 248 -9.51 -5.42 -11.73
C TYR A 248 -9.20 -6.87 -11.40
N PHE A 249 -9.65 -7.79 -12.24
CA PHE A 249 -9.40 -9.21 -12.01
C PHE A 249 -9.28 -9.98 -13.32
N ALA A 250 -8.46 -11.03 -13.29
CA ALA A 250 -8.29 -11.99 -14.37
C ALA A 250 -8.22 -13.40 -13.79
N VAL A 251 -8.33 -14.40 -14.65
CA VAL A 251 -8.09 -15.80 -14.29
C VAL A 251 -7.14 -16.41 -15.30
N MET A 252 -6.31 -17.35 -14.84
CA MET A 252 -5.51 -18.19 -15.71
C MET A 252 -6.42 -19.12 -16.52
N THR A 253 -6.01 -19.42 -17.75
CA THR A 253 -6.72 -20.37 -18.62
C THR A 253 -5.78 -21.44 -19.16
N ASP A 254 -6.33 -22.55 -19.62
CA ASP A 254 -5.58 -23.60 -20.33
C ASP A 254 -5.45 -23.32 -21.84
N ILE A 255 -5.96 -22.16 -22.30
CA ILE A 255 -5.95 -21.76 -23.70
C ILE A 255 -4.55 -21.26 -24.07
N THR A 256 -4.05 -21.72 -25.21
CA THR A 256 -2.83 -21.22 -25.84
C THR A 256 -3.11 -20.69 -27.24
N SER A 257 -2.29 -19.75 -27.70
CA SER A 257 -2.42 -19.18 -29.05
C SER A 257 -1.08 -18.68 -29.59
N ASP A 258 -0.84 -18.90 -30.88
CA ASP A 258 0.34 -18.38 -31.59
C ASP A 258 0.17 -16.93 -32.08
N LYS A 259 -0.97 -16.28 -31.78
CA LYS A 259 -1.20 -14.87 -32.13
C LYS A 259 -0.29 -13.94 -31.34
N PRO A 260 -0.06 -12.71 -31.84
CA PRO A 260 0.72 -11.71 -31.11
C PRO A 260 0.18 -11.45 -29.69
N CYS A 261 1.08 -11.10 -28.77
CA CYS A 261 0.71 -10.73 -27.40
C CYS A 261 -0.29 -9.56 -27.39
N GLY A 262 -1.23 -9.59 -26.47
CA GLY A 262 -2.31 -8.61 -26.38
C GLY A 262 -3.51 -8.91 -27.29
N THR A 263 -3.44 -9.94 -28.16
CA THR A 263 -4.55 -10.29 -29.03
C THR A 263 -5.68 -10.94 -28.25
N VAL A 264 -6.90 -10.46 -28.45
CA VAL A 264 -8.14 -11.07 -27.94
C VAL A 264 -8.48 -12.28 -28.80
N VAL A 265 -8.39 -13.47 -28.26
CA VAL A 265 -8.66 -14.74 -28.97
C VAL A 265 -10.11 -15.21 -28.81
N ASN A 266 -10.79 -14.72 -27.77
CA ASN A 266 -12.22 -14.94 -27.58
C ASN A 266 -12.87 -13.61 -27.23
N GLU A 267 -13.61 -13.06 -28.17
CA GLU A 267 -14.29 -11.76 -28.06
C GLU A 267 -15.49 -11.77 -27.11
N ASN A 268 -15.95 -12.94 -26.69
CA ASN A 268 -17.11 -13.08 -25.80
C ASN A 268 -16.71 -13.06 -24.31
N ASP A 269 -15.43 -13.20 -23.98
CA ASP A 269 -14.97 -13.26 -22.58
C ASP A 269 -13.64 -12.57 -22.30
N LEU A 270 -13.11 -11.78 -23.24
CA LEU A 270 -11.83 -11.08 -23.14
C LEU A 270 -10.65 -12.00 -22.74
N THR A 271 -10.53 -13.14 -23.41
CA THR A 271 -9.35 -13.99 -23.31
C THR A 271 -8.22 -13.43 -24.19
N VAL A 272 -7.07 -13.14 -23.57
CA VAL A 272 -5.96 -12.36 -24.16
C VAL A 272 -4.66 -13.14 -24.12
N VAL A 273 -3.88 -13.12 -25.21
CA VAL A 273 -2.59 -13.80 -25.36
C VAL A 273 -1.50 -13.08 -24.59
N CYS A 274 -0.68 -13.82 -23.85
CA CYS A 274 0.53 -13.36 -23.17
C CYS A 274 1.80 -13.83 -23.87
N GLY A 275 2.98 -13.37 -23.40
CA GLY A 275 4.27 -13.58 -24.04
C GLY A 275 4.73 -15.03 -24.14
N ASP A 276 4.26 -15.90 -23.26
CA ASP A 276 4.51 -17.36 -23.28
C ASP A 276 3.45 -18.14 -24.09
N LYS A 277 2.67 -17.46 -24.93
CA LYS A 277 1.56 -18.00 -25.73
C LYS A 277 0.37 -18.54 -24.92
N LYS A 278 0.42 -18.53 -23.60
CA LYS A 278 -0.72 -18.79 -22.73
C LYS A 278 -1.66 -17.59 -22.71
N CYS A 279 -2.92 -17.85 -22.38
CA CYS A 279 -3.93 -16.81 -22.31
C CYS A 279 -4.44 -16.61 -20.88
N ILE A 280 -4.75 -15.36 -20.56
CA ILE A 280 -5.50 -14.97 -19.37
C ILE A 280 -6.86 -14.45 -19.79
N ARG A 281 -7.86 -14.60 -18.92
CA ARG A 281 -9.21 -14.08 -19.16
C ARG A 281 -9.55 -13.02 -18.13
N PHE A 282 -9.88 -11.82 -18.60
CA PHE A 282 -10.37 -10.74 -17.73
C PHE A 282 -11.79 -11.05 -17.25
N THR A 283 -12.02 -10.91 -15.95
CA THR A 283 -13.32 -11.21 -15.34
C THR A 283 -14.03 -9.98 -14.80
N ASP A 284 -13.26 -8.94 -14.42
CA ASP A 284 -13.80 -7.72 -13.82
C ASP A 284 -13.05 -6.50 -14.39
N VAL A 285 -13.79 -5.62 -15.04
CA VAL A 285 -13.24 -4.52 -15.82
C VAL A 285 -14.02 -3.22 -15.63
N GLN A 286 -13.41 -2.11 -16.09
CA GLN A 286 -14.07 -0.80 -16.14
C GLN A 286 -13.63 -0.06 -17.41
N GLY A 287 -14.55 0.16 -18.32
CA GLY A 287 -14.33 1.04 -19.46
C GLY A 287 -14.23 2.50 -19.07
N GLU A 288 -13.64 3.30 -19.94
CA GLU A 288 -13.46 4.74 -19.72
C GLU A 288 -14.80 5.46 -19.47
N GLY A 289 -14.87 6.23 -18.38
CA GLY A 289 -16.09 6.93 -17.97
C GLY A 289 -17.21 6.03 -17.42
N GLY A 290 -17.03 4.69 -17.46
CA GLY A 290 -18.02 3.71 -16.99
C GLY A 290 -17.88 3.35 -15.52
N LYS A 291 -18.68 2.36 -15.10
CA LYS A 291 -18.60 1.71 -13.80
C LYS A 291 -17.84 0.38 -13.91
N ARG A 292 -17.26 -0.08 -12.80
CA ARG A 292 -16.72 -1.42 -12.65
C ARG A 292 -17.84 -2.46 -12.82
N MET A 293 -17.60 -3.50 -13.62
CA MET A 293 -18.56 -4.57 -13.90
C MET A 293 -17.83 -5.83 -14.38
N ASN A 294 -18.52 -6.98 -14.34
CA ASN A 294 -17.99 -8.19 -14.94
C ASN A 294 -17.86 -8.05 -16.47
N THR A 295 -16.95 -8.83 -17.05
CA THR A 295 -16.62 -8.75 -18.47
C THR A 295 -17.82 -9.04 -19.39
N ALA A 296 -18.70 -9.98 -19.03
CA ALA A 296 -19.88 -10.27 -19.83
C ALA A 296 -20.81 -9.06 -19.95
N SER A 297 -21.07 -8.36 -18.84
CA SER A 297 -21.86 -7.11 -18.84
C SER A 297 -21.18 -5.98 -19.64
N PHE A 298 -19.84 -5.88 -19.55
CA PHE A 298 -19.10 -4.90 -20.35
C PHE A 298 -19.24 -5.16 -21.86
N LEU A 299 -19.13 -6.42 -22.28
CA LEU A 299 -19.21 -6.81 -23.70
C LEU A 299 -20.60 -6.64 -24.31
N ASN A 300 -21.68 -6.70 -23.53
CA ASN A 300 -23.03 -6.41 -24.02
C ASN A 300 -23.14 -5.00 -24.61
N GLY A 301 -22.41 -4.03 -24.05
CA GLY A 301 -22.38 -2.64 -24.56
C GLY A 301 -21.15 -2.28 -25.40
N ASN A 302 -20.16 -3.18 -25.48
CA ASN A 302 -18.87 -2.95 -26.13
C ASN A 302 -18.44 -4.18 -26.92
N LYS A 303 -19.12 -4.42 -28.04
CA LYS A 303 -18.77 -5.57 -28.91
C LYS A 303 -17.36 -5.41 -29.46
N LEU A 304 -16.51 -6.38 -29.18
CA LEU A 304 -15.17 -6.49 -29.75
C LEU A 304 -15.18 -7.39 -30.97
N GLN A 305 -14.27 -7.09 -31.89
CA GLN A 305 -13.97 -8.00 -32.99
C GLN A 305 -12.90 -9.00 -32.50
N ARG A 306 -13.02 -10.24 -32.98
CA ARG A 306 -11.96 -11.23 -32.82
C ARG A 306 -10.66 -10.68 -33.37
N ASP A 307 -9.55 -11.01 -32.73
CA ASP A 307 -8.21 -10.52 -33.08
C ASP A 307 -7.98 -9.01 -32.82
N THR A 308 -8.89 -8.35 -32.07
CA THR A 308 -8.58 -7.02 -31.51
C THR A 308 -7.33 -7.12 -30.64
N VAL A 309 -6.37 -6.22 -30.86
CA VAL A 309 -5.13 -6.14 -30.07
C VAL A 309 -5.32 -5.08 -28.99
N LEU A 310 -5.11 -5.49 -27.74
CA LEU A 310 -5.04 -4.58 -26.58
C LEU A 310 -3.62 -4.02 -26.45
N ASN A 311 -3.52 -2.72 -26.12
CA ASN A 311 -2.24 -1.99 -26.10
C ASN A 311 -1.90 -1.46 -24.70
#